data_30737b6af5c74bdaf86721e6c9c87b4a
#
_entry.id   30737b6af5c74bdaf86721e6c9c87b4a
#
_cell.length_a   1.000
_cell.length_b   1.000
_cell.length_c   1.000
_cell.angle_alpha   90.00
_cell.angle_beta   90.00
_cell.angle_gamma   90.00
#
_symmetry.space_group_name_H-M   'P 1'
#
loop_
_entity.id
_entity.type
_entity.pdbx_description
1 polymer ?
#
loop_
_entity_poly.entity_id
_entity_poly.type
_entity_poly.pdbx_seq_one_letter_code
_entity_poly.pdbx_strand_id
1 'polypeptide(L)'
;MLPAAEFELLVENALRKIPSRFRKRMKNVAIVVELEPSRPGLLGLYQGRPLASRSVFDGFAMPDKITIFQGPHERLSRTREQLEQTVADTVWHEIAHHFGMDEKRVRQAERQRGS
;
A
#
# COMPACT_ATOMS: atom_id res chain seq x y z
N MET A 1 18.93 -4.08 -9.29
CA MET A 1 17.99 -3.38 -8.37
C MET A 1 17.90 -1.91 -8.75
N LEU A 2 16.69 -1.36 -8.78
CA LEU A 2 16.49 0.04 -9.09
C LEU A 2 17.04 0.94 -7.98
N PRO A 3 17.52 2.15 -8.32
CA PRO A 3 17.76 3.16 -7.28
C PRO A 3 16.49 3.43 -6.48
N ALA A 4 16.65 3.76 -5.21
CA ALA A 4 15.52 4.00 -4.32
C ALA A 4 14.55 5.05 -4.88
N ALA A 5 15.08 6.12 -5.46
CA ALA A 5 14.23 7.18 -6.03
C ALA A 5 13.35 6.67 -7.17
N GLU A 6 13.87 5.77 -8.01
CA GLU A 6 13.05 5.19 -9.08
C GLU A 6 11.97 4.28 -8.53
N PHE A 7 12.27 3.49 -7.50
CA PHE A 7 11.26 2.65 -6.88
C PHE A 7 10.16 3.51 -6.23
N GLU A 8 10.55 4.60 -5.58
CA GLU A 8 9.58 5.54 -5.02
C GLU A 8 8.62 6.10 -6.07
N LEU A 9 9.13 6.37 -7.29
CA LEU A 9 8.26 6.79 -8.38
C LEU A 9 7.24 5.73 -8.77
N LEU A 10 7.61 4.46 -8.71
CA LEU A 10 6.64 3.38 -8.95
C LEU A 10 5.53 3.38 -7.91
N VAL A 11 5.87 3.63 -6.66
CA VAL A 11 4.88 3.73 -5.58
C VAL A 11 3.97 4.94 -5.80
N GLU A 12 4.54 6.09 -6.15
CA GLU A 12 3.75 7.29 -6.45
C GLU A 12 2.80 7.06 -7.63
N ASN A 13 3.27 6.41 -8.69
CA ASN A 13 2.43 6.08 -9.83
C ASN A 13 1.30 5.13 -9.46
N ALA A 14 1.58 4.16 -8.59
CA ALA A 14 0.57 3.25 -8.08
C ALA A 14 -0.52 4.01 -7.31
N LEU A 15 -0.10 4.98 -6.49
CA LEU A 15 -1.06 5.81 -5.74
C LEU A 15 -1.97 6.61 -6.67
N ARG A 16 -1.43 7.14 -7.78
CA ARG A 16 -2.23 7.89 -8.75
C ARG A 16 -3.29 7.03 -9.42
N LYS A 17 -3.07 5.71 -9.51
CA LYS A 17 -4.03 4.78 -10.10
C LYS A 17 -5.18 4.43 -9.16
N ILE A 18 -5.06 4.72 -7.87
CA ILE A 18 -6.15 4.53 -6.93
C ILE A 18 -7.30 5.47 -7.32
N PRO A 19 -8.53 4.97 -7.44
CA PRO A 19 -9.65 5.83 -7.81
C PRO A 19 -9.78 7.04 -6.88
N SER A 20 -10.09 8.20 -7.45
CA SER A 20 -10.12 9.45 -6.70
C SER A 20 -11.09 9.41 -5.52
N ARG A 21 -12.18 8.63 -5.62
CA ARG A 21 -13.12 8.46 -4.51
C ARG A 21 -12.46 7.87 -3.27
N PHE A 22 -11.45 7.00 -3.44
CA PHE A 22 -10.68 6.45 -2.33
C PHE A 22 -9.60 7.42 -1.89
N ARG A 23 -8.87 8.03 -2.84
CA ARG A 23 -7.80 8.98 -2.49
C ARG A 23 -8.31 10.14 -1.66
N LYS A 24 -9.49 10.67 -2.00
CA LYS A 24 -10.11 11.78 -1.27
C LYS A 24 -10.48 11.42 0.17
N ARG A 25 -10.67 10.13 0.45
CA ARG A 25 -11.04 9.64 1.78
C ARG A 25 -9.85 9.20 2.62
N MET A 26 -8.65 9.15 2.03
CA MET A 26 -7.46 8.82 2.80
C MET A 26 -7.17 9.93 3.79
N LYS A 27 -6.98 9.55 5.06
CA LYS A 27 -6.80 10.51 6.15
C LYS A 27 -5.54 10.16 6.93
N ASN A 28 -4.62 11.13 7.01
CA ASN A 28 -3.48 11.07 7.91
C ASN A 28 -2.70 9.75 7.75
N VAL A 29 -2.29 9.45 6.53
CA VAL A 29 -1.50 8.25 6.23
C VAL A 29 -0.18 8.64 5.57
N ALA A 30 0.91 8.10 6.11
CA ALA A 30 2.25 8.26 5.54
C ALA A 30 2.60 6.99 4.76
N ILE A 31 3.15 7.16 3.57
CA ILE A 31 3.59 6.05 2.74
C ILE A 31 5.09 6.15 2.56
N VAL A 32 5.81 5.11 2.99
CA VAL A 32 7.27 5.10 2.96
C VAL A 32 7.76 3.84 2.26
N VAL A 33 8.98 3.91 1.76
CA VAL A 33 9.67 2.78 1.14
C VAL A 33 10.85 2.38 2.02
N GLU A 34 10.96 1.09 2.30
CA GLU A 34 12.12 0.52 2.97
C GLU A 34 12.67 -0.62 2.12
N LEU A 35 13.94 -0.95 2.33
CA LEU A 35 14.60 -1.96 1.49
C LEU A 35 14.11 -3.36 1.82
N GLU A 36 14.17 -3.75 3.09
CA GLU A 36 13.83 -5.10 3.52
C GLU A 36 12.93 -5.08 4.74
N PRO A 37 11.97 -6.01 4.82
CA PRO A 37 11.15 -6.14 6.01
C PRO A 37 11.88 -6.87 7.14
N SER A 38 11.37 -6.71 8.36
CA SER A 38 11.88 -7.47 9.51
C SER A 38 11.50 -8.94 9.47
N ARG A 39 10.43 -9.28 8.73
CA ARG A 39 10.00 -10.66 8.52
C ARG A 39 10.08 -11.01 7.04
N PRO A 40 10.64 -12.18 6.69
CA PRO A 40 10.72 -12.57 5.28
C PRO A 40 9.35 -12.66 4.62
N GLY A 41 9.30 -12.30 3.35
CA GLY A 41 8.09 -12.46 2.55
C GLY A 41 7.08 -11.34 2.61
N LEU A 42 7.28 -10.31 3.43
CA LEU A 42 6.39 -9.16 3.45
C LEU A 42 6.68 -8.26 2.25
N LEU A 43 5.65 -7.94 1.49
CA LEU A 43 5.71 -6.96 0.40
C LEU A 43 5.35 -5.56 0.89
N GLY A 44 4.42 -5.49 1.84
CA GLY A 44 3.99 -4.24 2.43
C GLY A 44 3.50 -4.45 3.86
N LEU A 45 3.33 -3.36 4.57
CA LEU A 45 2.87 -3.41 5.96
C LEU A 45 2.06 -2.15 6.27
N TYR A 46 0.84 -2.36 6.75
CA TYR A 46 0.00 -1.28 7.26
C TYR A 46 0.11 -1.25 8.79
N GLN A 47 0.39 -0.08 9.34
CA GLN A 47 0.45 0.14 10.79
C GLN A 47 -0.37 1.37 11.13
N GLY A 48 -1.30 1.22 12.06
CA GLY A 48 -2.15 2.34 12.46
C GLY A 48 -3.52 1.87 12.90
N ARG A 49 -4.48 2.81 12.82
CA ARG A 49 -5.87 2.55 13.17
C ARG A 49 -6.73 2.72 11.93
N PRO A 50 -7.34 1.64 11.43
CA PRO A 50 -8.20 1.75 10.24
C PRO A 50 -9.29 2.80 10.43
N LEU A 51 -9.64 3.49 9.34
CA LEU A 51 -10.66 4.55 9.39
C LEU A 51 -11.98 4.05 9.94
N ALA A 52 -12.36 2.80 9.64
CA ALA A 52 -13.60 2.22 10.11
C ALA A 52 -13.68 2.08 11.64
N SER A 53 -12.53 2.08 12.33
CA SER A 53 -12.48 1.92 13.79
C SER A 53 -12.19 3.23 14.54
N ARG A 54 -12.03 4.36 13.83
CA ARG A 54 -11.69 5.63 14.46
C ARG A 54 -12.92 6.28 15.05
N SER A 55 -12.72 6.98 16.19
CA SER A 55 -13.75 7.79 16.81
C SER A 55 -13.40 9.29 16.65
N VAL A 56 -14.33 10.16 17.06
CA VAL A 56 -14.09 11.61 17.03
C VAL A 56 -12.97 12.05 17.96
N PHE A 57 -12.59 11.22 18.92
CA PHE A 57 -11.53 11.54 19.88
C PHE A 57 -10.14 11.17 19.39
N ASP A 58 -10.01 10.61 18.18
CA ASP A 58 -8.73 10.18 17.62
C ASP A 58 -8.01 11.29 16.84
N GLY A 59 -8.45 12.55 16.98
CA GLY A 59 -7.95 13.67 16.18
C GLY A 59 -6.45 13.98 16.32
N PHE A 60 -5.82 13.54 17.40
CA PHE A 60 -4.39 13.77 17.66
C PHE A 60 -3.55 12.50 17.49
N ALA A 61 -4.12 11.46 16.90
CA ALA A 61 -3.40 10.21 16.68
C ALA A 61 -2.23 10.40 15.72
N MET A 62 -1.19 9.61 15.89
CA MET A 62 -0.08 9.54 14.94
C MET A 62 -0.62 9.12 13.58
N PRO A 63 0.03 9.54 12.48
CA PRO A 63 -0.37 9.07 11.15
C PRO A 63 -0.33 7.56 11.06
N ASP A 64 -1.27 6.99 10.32
CA ASP A 64 -1.12 5.62 9.87
C ASP A 64 0.09 5.54 8.96
N LYS A 65 0.73 4.39 8.92
CA LYS A 65 1.94 4.20 8.14
C LYS A 65 1.76 2.98 7.23
N ILE A 66 2.00 3.19 5.95
CA ILE A 66 2.10 2.11 4.98
C ILE A 66 3.55 2.03 4.53
N THR A 67 4.16 0.87 4.69
CA THR A 67 5.53 0.62 4.25
C THR A 67 5.49 -0.32 3.05
N ILE A 68 6.21 0.03 1.99
CA ILE A 68 6.37 -0.81 0.80
C ILE A 68 7.83 -1.24 0.76
N PHE A 69 8.08 -2.55 0.68
CA PHE A 69 9.42 -3.10 0.75
C PHE A 69 9.97 -3.37 -0.64
N GLN A 70 11.01 -2.64 -1.01
CA GLN A 70 11.59 -2.68 -2.36
C GLN A 70 12.19 -4.05 -2.69
N GLY A 71 13.03 -4.60 -1.79
CA GLY A 71 13.75 -5.85 -2.06
C GLY A 71 12.84 -7.00 -2.46
N PRO A 72 11.81 -7.32 -1.65
CA PRO A 72 10.90 -8.41 -2.00
C PRO A 72 10.20 -8.22 -3.34
N HIS A 73 9.79 -6.98 -3.68
CA HIS A 73 9.15 -6.72 -4.97
C HIS A 73 10.08 -7.01 -6.12
N GLU A 74 11.33 -6.59 -6.02
CA GLU A 74 12.28 -6.81 -7.11
C GLU A 74 12.66 -8.27 -7.25
N ARG A 75 12.75 -9.00 -6.15
CA ARG A 75 13.05 -10.44 -6.22
C ARG A 75 11.93 -11.26 -6.85
N LEU A 76 10.68 -10.81 -6.70
CA LEU A 76 9.52 -11.51 -7.28
C LEU A 76 9.26 -11.13 -8.73
N SER A 77 9.85 -10.06 -9.21
CA SER A 77 9.53 -9.52 -10.53
C SER A 77 10.68 -9.79 -11.50
N ARG A 78 10.34 -10.25 -12.72
CA ARG A 78 11.32 -10.54 -13.77
C ARG A 78 11.39 -9.42 -14.79
N THR A 79 10.33 -8.64 -14.95
CA THR A 79 10.25 -7.55 -15.91
C THR A 79 9.81 -6.27 -15.20
N ARG A 80 10.03 -5.14 -15.88
CA ARG A 80 9.57 -3.84 -15.37
C ARG A 80 8.05 -3.83 -15.22
N GLU A 81 7.33 -4.40 -16.17
CA GLU A 81 5.87 -4.45 -16.12
C GLU A 81 5.38 -5.26 -14.93
N GLN A 82 6.04 -6.40 -14.65
CA GLN A 82 5.69 -7.19 -13.47
C GLN A 82 5.95 -6.43 -12.18
N LEU A 83 7.07 -5.72 -12.11
CA LEU A 83 7.41 -4.92 -10.94
C LEU A 83 6.36 -3.84 -10.70
N GLU A 84 5.99 -3.10 -11.74
CA GLU A 84 4.97 -2.07 -11.64
C GLU A 84 3.63 -2.64 -11.18
N GLN A 85 3.23 -3.79 -11.72
CA GLN A 85 1.97 -4.43 -11.34
C GLN A 85 2.01 -4.91 -9.89
N THR A 86 3.10 -5.54 -9.47
CA THR A 86 3.23 -6.05 -8.09
C THR A 86 3.20 -4.90 -7.09
N VAL A 87 3.90 -3.81 -7.39
CA VAL A 87 3.88 -2.61 -6.53
C VAL A 87 2.47 -2.05 -6.45
N ALA A 88 1.77 -1.94 -7.59
CA ALA A 88 0.40 -1.42 -7.60
C ALA A 88 -0.54 -2.30 -6.76
N ASP A 89 -0.40 -3.62 -6.86
CA ASP A 89 -1.21 -4.55 -6.09
C ASP A 89 -0.94 -4.41 -4.59
N THR A 90 0.32 -4.27 -4.19
CA THR A 90 0.68 -4.09 -2.78
C THR A 90 0.16 -2.77 -2.23
N VAL A 91 0.32 -1.69 -2.98
CA VAL A 91 -0.18 -0.38 -2.56
C VAL A 91 -1.70 -0.44 -2.35
N TRP A 92 -2.43 -1.03 -3.29
CA TRP A 92 -3.89 -1.20 -3.16
C TRP A 92 -4.23 -2.01 -1.92
N HIS A 93 -3.52 -3.12 -1.70
CA HIS A 93 -3.77 -4.02 -0.57
C HIS A 93 -3.64 -3.28 0.77
N GLU A 94 -2.55 -2.51 0.95
CA GLU A 94 -2.33 -1.81 2.21
C GLU A 94 -3.30 -0.63 2.38
N ILE A 95 -3.66 0.05 1.31
CA ILE A 95 -4.66 1.11 1.38
C ILE A 95 -6.02 0.54 1.77
N ALA A 96 -6.37 -0.65 1.27
CA ALA A 96 -7.61 -1.31 1.66
C ALA A 96 -7.64 -1.57 3.18
N HIS A 97 -6.50 -1.94 3.77
CA HIS A 97 -6.41 -2.07 5.22
C HIS A 97 -6.61 -0.74 5.94
N HIS A 98 -6.09 0.34 5.39
CA HIS A 98 -6.33 1.68 5.95
C HIS A 98 -7.82 2.02 6.01
N PHE A 99 -8.62 1.53 5.05
CA PHE A 99 -10.06 1.72 5.08
C PHE A 99 -10.79 0.71 5.97
N GLY A 100 -10.07 -0.21 6.60
CA GLY A 100 -10.65 -1.16 7.54
C GLY A 100 -11.15 -2.46 6.92
N MET A 101 -10.77 -2.76 5.70
CA MET A 101 -11.14 -4.01 5.05
C MET A 101 -10.34 -5.17 5.62
N ASP A 102 -10.99 -6.29 5.92
CA ASP A 102 -10.28 -7.52 6.27
C ASP A 102 -9.75 -8.20 5.00
N GLU A 103 -8.96 -9.26 5.16
CA GLU A 103 -8.34 -9.94 4.02
C GLU A 103 -9.35 -10.44 2.99
N LYS A 104 -10.48 -10.94 3.45
CA LYS A 104 -11.53 -11.43 2.56
C LYS A 104 -12.08 -10.29 1.70
N ARG A 105 -12.38 -9.15 2.30
CA ARG A 105 -12.90 -7.99 1.59
C ARG A 105 -11.86 -7.40 0.63
N VAL A 106 -10.59 -7.39 1.05
CA VAL A 106 -9.51 -6.93 0.18
C VAL A 106 -9.44 -7.78 -1.08
N ARG A 107 -9.50 -9.11 -0.94
CA ARG A 107 -9.46 -10.02 -2.08
C ARG A 107 -10.66 -9.84 -3.00
N GLN A 108 -11.85 -9.62 -2.44
CA GLN A 108 -13.03 -9.34 -3.24
C GLN A 108 -12.89 -8.04 -4.02
N ALA A 109 -12.38 -6.99 -3.38
CA ALA A 109 -12.19 -5.71 -4.02
C ALA A 109 -11.13 -5.79 -5.14
N GLU A 110 -10.08 -6.56 -4.94
CA GLU A 110 -9.05 -6.78 -5.95
C GLU A 110 -9.62 -7.48 -7.19
N ARG A 111 -10.48 -8.49 -6.99
CA ARG A 111 -11.13 -9.17 -8.10
C ARG A 111 -12.03 -8.22 -8.88
N GLN A 112 -12.80 -7.38 -8.18
CA GLN A 112 -13.67 -6.40 -8.82
C GLN A 112 -12.87 -5.35 -9.57
N ARG A 113 -11.73 -4.91 -9.01
CA ARG A 113 -10.84 -3.96 -9.65
C ARG A 113 -10.23 -4.52 -10.93
N GLY A 114 -9.90 -5.81 -10.93
CA GLY A 114 -9.30 -6.48 -12.07
C GLY A 114 -10.25 -6.81 -13.21
N SER A 115 -11.54 -6.54 -13.02
CA SER A 115 -12.56 -6.83 -14.04
C SER A 115 -12.58 -5.73 -15.10
#